data_e169d2be1e2fafa7d51c12e3b1edcabf
#
_entry.id   e169d2be1e2fafa7d51c12e3b1edcabf
#
_cell.length_a   1.000
_cell.length_b   1.000
_cell.length_c   1.000
_cell.angle_alpha   90.00
_cell.angle_beta   90.00
_cell.angle_gamma   90.00
#
_symmetry.space_group_name_H-M   'P 1'
#
loop_
_entity.id
_entity.type
_entity.pdbx_description
1 polymer ?
#
loop_
_entity_poly.entity_id
_entity_poly.type
_entity_poly.pdbx_seq_one_letter_code
_entity_poly.pdbx_strand_id
1 'polypeptide(L)'
;MEAMNGIPPQIPGYTFAQKLGSGSEANVYLYQQLSPSRQVAIKVSKGTLDPRAAARFRSEANFMGRISSHPYILSVYESGVTTTGNGYTVFEYAPGGNYKTFLESNRLNADQMLTVGINLASALSTAHREGIIHRDIKPSNILINTHGMPMLSDFGIAGTIYGRPGIGYTIAWAPPEVLAKNGGGNESSDIYSLGATLFAMLTGQSPYEYG
;
A
#
# COMPACT_ATOMS: atom_id res chain seq x y z
N MET A 1 27.56 11.14 -9.04
CA MET A 1 26.40 11.68 -9.78
C MET A 1 25.24 11.67 -8.82
N GLU A 2 24.95 12.81 -8.22
CA GLU A 2 23.82 12.97 -7.30
C GLU A 2 22.52 12.73 -8.08
N ALA A 3 21.71 11.81 -7.58
CA ALA A 3 20.37 11.57 -8.08
C ALA A 3 19.61 12.91 -8.05
N MET A 4 18.97 13.27 -9.15
CA MET A 4 18.07 14.42 -9.26
C MET A 4 16.88 14.25 -8.31
N ASN A 5 17.12 14.55 -7.04
CA ASN A 5 16.11 14.53 -5.98
C ASN A 5 15.21 15.76 -6.14
N GLY A 6 14.09 15.62 -6.84
CA GLY A 6 13.07 16.66 -6.84
C GLY A 6 12.21 16.81 -8.10
N ILE A 7 12.66 16.39 -9.26
CA ILE A 7 11.86 16.54 -10.49
C ILE A 7 10.95 15.31 -10.62
N PRO A 8 9.61 15.50 -10.67
CA PRO A 8 8.69 14.40 -10.90
C PRO A 8 8.93 13.81 -12.31
N PRO A 9 8.89 12.47 -12.48
CA PRO A 9 9.12 11.86 -13.78
C PRO A 9 8.04 12.27 -14.77
N GLN A 10 8.43 12.51 -16.03
CA GLN A 10 7.48 12.68 -17.11
C GLN A 10 6.88 11.32 -17.49
N ILE A 11 5.57 11.21 -17.40
CA ILE A 11 4.81 10.00 -17.76
C ILE A 11 3.81 10.41 -18.83
N PRO A 12 3.87 9.78 -20.03
CA PRO A 12 2.95 10.13 -21.14
C PRO A 12 1.48 9.99 -20.73
N GLY A 13 0.66 10.97 -21.03
CA GLY A 13 -0.76 10.99 -20.69
C GLY A 13 -1.08 11.49 -19.27
N TYR A 14 -0.06 11.90 -18.49
CA TYR A 14 -0.22 12.39 -17.13
C TYR A 14 0.48 13.73 -16.94
N THR A 15 -0.17 14.66 -16.24
CA THR A 15 0.41 15.96 -15.86
C THR A 15 0.65 15.98 -14.36
N PHE A 16 1.86 16.27 -13.95
CA PHE A 16 2.23 16.39 -12.53
C PHE A 16 1.44 17.50 -11.83
N ALA A 17 0.94 17.22 -10.63
CA ALA A 17 0.25 18.19 -9.78
C ALA A 17 1.05 18.50 -8.51
N GLN A 18 1.36 17.47 -7.69
CA GLN A 18 2.11 17.66 -6.44
C GLN A 18 2.73 16.35 -5.95
N LYS A 19 3.67 16.45 -5.00
CA LYS A 19 4.19 15.29 -4.29
C LYS A 19 3.27 14.94 -3.11
N LEU A 20 2.86 13.66 -3.02
CA LEU A 20 2.02 13.15 -1.94
C LEU A 20 2.85 12.57 -0.79
N GLY A 21 3.99 11.93 -1.10
CA GLY A 21 4.80 11.29 -0.08
C GLY A 21 6.15 10.77 -0.60
N SER A 22 6.99 10.35 0.34
CA SER A 22 8.30 9.75 0.06
C SER A 22 8.57 8.64 1.06
N GLY A 23 8.71 7.41 0.57
CA GLY A 23 9.18 6.26 1.33
C GLY A 23 10.67 5.96 1.09
N SER A 24 11.16 4.86 1.66
CA SER A 24 12.55 4.41 1.46
C SER A 24 12.84 4.04 0.00
N GLU A 25 11.91 3.37 -0.68
CA GLU A 25 12.10 2.77 -2.00
C GLU A 25 11.41 3.52 -3.13
N ALA A 26 10.40 4.33 -2.83
CA ALA A 26 9.59 5.03 -3.82
C ALA A 26 9.13 6.41 -3.35
N ASN A 27 8.83 7.26 -4.31
CA ASN A 27 8.08 8.50 -4.12
C ASN A 27 6.65 8.32 -4.65
N VAL A 28 5.69 9.01 -4.04
CA VAL A 28 4.29 9.04 -4.49
C VAL A 28 3.93 10.46 -4.88
N TYR A 29 3.33 10.59 -6.04
CA TYR A 29 2.96 11.88 -6.63
C TYR A 29 1.48 11.87 -7.05
N LEU A 30 0.83 13.03 -6.96
CA LEU A 30 -0.47 13.28 -7.57
C LEU A 30 -0.25 13.73 -9.01
N TYR A 31 -0.96 13.10 -9.94
CA TYR A 31 -1.02 13.49 -11.34
C TYR A 31 -2.46 13.66 -11.79
N GLN A 32 -2.65 14.49 -12.80
CA GLN A 32 -3.89 14.56 -13.59
C GLN A 32 -3.71 13.65 -14.81
N GLN A 33 -4.49 12.57 -14.90
CA GLN A 33 -4.63 11.79 -16.13
C GLN A 33 -5.43 12.60 -17.15
N LEU A 34 -4.98 12.65 -18.40
CA LEU A 34 -5.58 13.49 -19.43
C LEU A 34 -6.82 12.82 -20.05
N SER A 35 -6.78 11.51 -20.27
CA SER A 35 -7.89 10.76 -20.85
C SER A 35 -7.97 9.33 -20.30
N PRO A 36 -9.09 8.95 -19.61
CA PRO A 36 -10.14 9.84 -19.11
C PRO A 36 -9.59 10.83 -18.08
N SER A 37 -10.18 12.02 -18.00
CA SER A 37 -9.73 13.06 -17.09
C SER A 37 -10.05 12.70 -15.65
N ARG A 38 -9.01 12.43 -14.83
CA ARG A 38 -9.12 12.13 -13.39
C ARG A 38 -7.81 12.34 -12.67
N GLN A 39 -7.88 12.54 -11.36
CA GLN A 39 -6.70 12.51 -10.47
C GLN A 39 -6.28 11.07 -10.18
N VAL A 40 -4.97 10.82 -10.19
CA VAL A 40 -4.36 9.52 -9.88
C VAL A 40 -3.14 9.70 -8.99
N ALA A 41 -2.86 8.69 -8.16
CA ALA A 41 -1.62 8.62 -7.40
C ALA A 41 -0.62 7.75 -8.17
N ILE A 42 0.58 8.27 -8.44
CA ILE A 42 1.63 7.51 -9.12
C ILE A 42 2.79 7.27 -8.16
N LYS A 43 3.05 5.99 -7.86
CA LYS A 43 4.18 5.53 -7.07
C LYS A 43 5.34 5.22 -8.02
N VAL A 44 6.49 5.88 -7.80
CA VAL A 44 7.67 5.78 -8.67
C VAL A 44 8.86 5.29 -7.87
N SER A 45 9.55 4.25 -8.33
CA SER A 45 10.74 3.72 -7.68
C SER A 45 11.87 4.76 -7.67
N LYS A 46 12.65 4.84 -6.58
CA LYS A 46 13.82 5.71 -6.50
C LYS A 46 15.01 5.19 -7.30
N GLY A 47 15.11 3.87 -7.45
CA GLY A 47 16.13 3.20 -8.26
C GLY A 47 15.63 2.84 -9.66
N THR A 48 16.55 2.72 -10.60
CA THR A 48 16.31 2.15 -11.92
C THR A 48 16.15 0.63 -11.82
N LEU A 49 15.28 0.07 -12.64
CA LEU A 49 15.02 -1.37 -12.69
C LEU A 49 15.92 -2.00 -13.76
N ASP A 50 16.70 -3.00 -13.37
CA ASP A 50 17.32 -3.90 -14.34
C ASP A 50 16.25 -4.74 -15.07
N PRO A 51 16.55 -5.44 -16.16
CA PRO A 51 15.57 -6.23 -16.91
C PRO A 51 14.81 -7.29 -16.08
N ARG A 52 15.48 -7.91 -15.08
CA ARG A 52 14.86 -8.90 -14.20
C ARG A 52 13.92 -8.23 -13.20
N ALA A 53 14.34 -7.12 -12.59
CA ALA A 53 13.52 -6.33 -11.70
C ALA A 53 12.31 -5.74 -12.43
N ALA A 54 12.46 -5.27 -13.67
CA ALA A 54 11.36 -4.77 -14.49
C ALA A 54 10.34 -5.88 -14.85
N ALA A 55 10.80 -7.10 -15.13
CA ALA A 55 9.90 -8.24 -15.37
C ALA A 55 9.09 -8.61 -14.11
N ARG A 56 9.74 -8.64 -12.94
CA ARG A 56 9.08 -8.88 -11.65
C ARG A 56 8.06 -7.79 -11.35
N PHE A 57 8.45 -6.53 -11.52
CA PHE A 57 7.59 -5.36 -11.30
C PHE A 57 6.30 -5.43 -12.12
N ARG A 58 6.40 -5.82 -13.42
CA ARG A 58 5.21 -6.05 -14.26
C ARG A 58 4.35 -7.22 -13.79
N SER A 59 4.99 -8.33 -13.39
CA SER A 59 4.27 -9.49 -12.84
C SER A 59 3.46 -9.12 -11.60
N GLU A 60 4.02 -8.32 -10.71
CA GLU A 60 3.38 -7.81 -9.50
C GLU A 60 2.16 -6.95 -9.81
N ALA A 61 2.31 -5.99 -10.72
CA ALA A 61 1.19 -5.17 -11.15
C ALA A 61 0.03 -6.02 -11.72
N ASN A 62 0.35 -7.11 -12.45
CA ASN A 62 -0.65 -8.05 -12.95
C ASN A 62 -1.35 -8.79 -11.80
N PHE A 63 -0.63 -9.17 -10.73
CA PHE A 63 -1.24 -9.77 -9.54
C PHE A 63 -2.18 -8.79 -8.84
N MET A 64 -1.74 -7.54 -8.65
CA MET A 64 -2.60 -6.50 -8.08
C MET A 64 -3.83 -6.23 -8.94
N GLY A 65 -3.70 -6.27 -10.26
CA GLY A 65 -4.81 -6.12 -11.18
C GLY A 65 -5.96 -7.10 -10.94
N ARG A 66 -5.67 -8.34 -10.51
CA ARG A 66 -6.69 -9.37 -10.23
C ARG A 66 -7.59 -9.04 -9.03
N ILE A 67 -7.05 -8.35 -8.02
CA ILE A 67 -7.78 -8.00 -6.80
C ILE A 67 -8.29 -6.55 -6.80
N SER A 68 -7.87 -5.75 -7.78
CA SER A 68 -8.18 -4.29 -7.87
C SER A 68 -9.65 -3.96 -8.09
N SER A 69 -10.50 -4.93 -8.43
CA SER A 69 -11.96 -4.72 -8.56
C SER A 69 -12.70 -4.73 -7.22
N HIS A 70 -12.03 -5.09 -6.12
CA HIS A 70 -12.66 -5.12 -4.80
C HIS A 70 -12.76 -3.69 -4.23
N PRO A 71 -13.95 -3.26 -3.71
CA PRO A 71 -14.19 -1.87 -3.31
C PRO A 71 -13.32 -1.36 -2.15
N TYR A 72 -12.72 -2.28 -1.38
CA TYR A 72 -11.84 -1.96 -0.24
C TYR A 72 -10.38 -2.33 -0.50
N ILE A 73 -9.99 -2.47 -1.77
CA ILE A 73 -8.59 -2.60 -2.21
C ILE A 73 -8.28 -1.43 -3.13
N LEU A 74 -7.16 -0.76 -2.90
CA LEU A 74 -6.72 0.36 -3.74
C LEU A 74 -6.53 -0.11 -5.18
N SER A 75 -7.29 0.47 -6.11
CA SER A 75 -7.27 0.06 -7.51
C SER A 75 -5.94 0.42 -8.18
N VAL A 76 -5.38 -0.54 -8.92
CA VAL A 76 -4.25 -0.34 -9.83
C VAL A 76 -4.80 -0.14 -11.24
N TYR A 77 -4.41 0.96 -11.89
CA TYR A 77 -4.87 1.27 -13.24
C TYR A 77 -3.85 0.90 -14.32
N GLU A 78 -2.58 1.13 -14.02
CA GLU A 78 -1.48 0.94 -14.99
C GLU A 78 -0.17 0.73 -14.26
N SER A 79 0.79 0.08 -14.91
CA SER A 79 2.18 0.05 -14.48
C SER A 79 3.11 0.11 -15.67
N GLY A 80 4.29 0.69 -15.48
CA GLY A 80 5.27 0.82 -16.55
C GLY A 80 6.66 1.15 -16.04
N VAL A 81 7.54 1.43 -16.99
CA VAL A 81 8.90 1.89 -16.72
C VAL A 81 9.09 3.22 -17.44
N THR A 82 9.60 4.22 -16.73
CA THR A 82 9.90 5.54 -17.28
C THR A 82 11.06 5.49 -18.26
N THR A 83 11.26 6.53 -19.05
CA THR A 83 12.42 6.68 -19.95
C THR A 83 13.76 6.69 -19.20
N THR A 84 13.73 7.01 -17.91
CA THR A 84 14.90 6.98 -17.01
C THR A 84 15.10 5.63 -16.33
N GLY A 85 14.28 4.61 -16.64
CA GLY A 85 14.41 3.26 -16.11
C GLY A 85 13.74 3.03 -14.74
N ASN A 86 13.01 4.01 -14.19
CA ASN A 86 12.29 3.86 -12.93
C ASN A 86 10.95 3.16 -13.17
N GLY A 87 10.61 2.20 -12.31
CA GLY A 87 9.27 1.61 -12.31
C GLY A 87 8.23 2.59 -11.79
N TYR A 88 7.05 2.62 -12.40
CA TYR A 88 5.91 3.37 -11.89
C TYR A 88 4.63 2.53 -11.88
N THR A 89 3.78 2.79 -10.91
CA THR A 89 2.42 2.21 -10.83
C THR A 89 1.42 3.34 -10.58
N VAL A 90 0.37 3.34 -11.37
CA VAL A 90 -0.75 4.29 -11.30
C VAL A 90 -1.87 3.69 -10.49
N PHE A 91 -2.23 4.36 -9.41
CA PHE A 91 -3.28 3.96 -8.48
C PHE A 91 -4.45 4.94 -8.50
N GLU A 92 -5.59 4.47 -8.04
CA GLU A 92 -6.67 5.33 -7.59
C GLU A 92 -6.14 6.36 -6.58
N TYR A 93 -6.58 7.62 -6.72
CA TYR A 93 -6.24 8.64 -5.74
C TYR A 93 -7.21 8.60 -4.56
N ALA A 94 -6.65 8.53 -3.36
CA ALA A 94 -7.37 8.54 -2.09
C ALA A 94 -7.20 9.90 -1.38
N PRO A 95 -8.10 10.88 -1.58
CA PRO A 95 -7.93 12.24 -1.06
C PRO A 95 -8.08 12.35 0.46
N GLY A 96 -8.70 11.36 1.12
CA GLY A 96 -8.85 11.32 2.57
C GLY A 96 -7.55 10.98 3.33
N GLY A 97 -6.44 10.72 2.60
CA GLY A 97 -5.17 10.32 3.19
C GLY A 97 -5.21 8.90 3.75
N ASN A 98 -4.47 8.64 4.83
CA ASN A 98 -4.40 7.33 5.47
C ASN A 98 -4.90 7.36 6.92
N TYR A 99 -5.24 6.18 7.47
CA TYR A 99 -5.74 6.08 8.84
C TYR A 99 -4.71 6.46 9.90
N LYS A 100 -3.40 6.35 9.64
CA LYS A 100 -2.40 6.83 10.61
C LYS A 100 -2.58 8.32 10.86
N THR A 101 -2.57 9.13 9.81
CA THR A 101 -2.77 10.59 9.92
C THR A 101 -4.17 10.94 10.44
N PHE A 102 -5.20 10.21 10.00
CA PHE A 102 -6.56 10.39 10.50
C PHE A 102 -6.64 10.23 12.04
N LEU A 103 -5.97 9.21 12.59
CA LEU A 103 -5.98 8.89 14.01
C LEU A 103 -5.15 9.86 14.89
N GLU A 104 -4.31 10.71 14.31
CA GLU A 104 -3.59 11.77 15.05
C GLU A 104 -4.58 12.76 15.69
N SER A 105 -5.71 13.03 15.03
CA SER A 105 -6.73 13.97 15.49
C SER A 105 -8.11 13.35 15.74
N ASN A 106 -8.29 12.08 15.46
CA ASN A 106 -9.60 11.40 15.53
C ASN A 106 -9.48 10.06 16.26
N ARG A 107 -10.63 9.55 16.73
CA ARG A 107 -10.79 8.18 17.23
C ARG A 107 -12.05 7.58 16.61
N LEU A 108 -11.98 6.31 16.31
CA LEU A 108 -13.18 5.57 15.91
C LEU A 108 -13.95 5.11 17.15
N ASN A 109 -15.26 5.20 17.10
CA ASN A 109 -16.09 4.46 18.04
C ASN A 109 -16.16 2.97 17.63
N ALA A 110 -16.76 2.13 18.48
CA ALA A 110 -16.79 0.68 18.26
C ALA A 110 -17.51 0.30 16.94
N ASP A 111 -18.62 0.96 16.60
CA ASP A 111 -19.38 0.67 15.37
C ASP A 111 -18.62 1.06 14.12
N GLN A 112 -17.94 2.19 14.14
CA GLN A 112 -17.07 2.64 13.05
C GLN A 112 -15.88 1.68 12.86
N MET A 113 -15.23 1.26 13.96
CA MET A 113 -14.14 0.29 13.91
C MET A 113 -14.60 -1.06 13.37
N LEU A 114 -15.76 -1.57 13.80
CA LEU A 114 -16.36 -2.80 13.28
C LEU A 114 -16.64 -2.69 11.78
N THR A 115 -17.20 -1.58 11.32
CA THR A 115 -17.45 -1.33 9.90
C THR A 115 -16.15 -1.38 9.08
N VAL A 116 -15.11 -0.68 9.54
CA VAL A 116 -13.79 -0.72 8.92
C VAL A 116 -13.23 -2.15 8.92
N GLY A 117 -13.34 -2.85 10.05
CA GLY A 117 -12.87 -4.23 10.21
C GLY A 117 -13.53 -5.20 9.23
N ILE A 118 -14.84 -5.15 9.07
CA ILE A 118 -15.60 -5.97 8.13
C ILE A 118 -15.14 -5.71 6.69
N ASN A 119 -15.00 -4.44 6.31
CA ASN A 119 -14.58 -4.04 4.98
C ASN A 119 -13.16 -4.53 4.64
N LEU A 120 -12.22 -4.38 5.57
CA LEU A 120 -10.85 -4.83 5.40
C LEU A 120 -10.73 -6.36 5.43
N ALA A 121 -11.52 -7.06 6.26
CA ALA A 121 -11.57 -8.52 6.27
C ALA A 121 -12.10 -9.06 4.93
N SER A 122 -13.10 -8.39 4.32
CA SER A 122 -13.58 -8.73 2.98
C SER A 122 -12.49 -8.55 1.92
N ALA A 123 -11.72 -7.46 1.99
CA ALA A 123 -10.57 -7.21 1.12
C ALA A 123 -9.51 -8.33 1.24
N LEU A 124 -9.14 -8.68 2.48
CA LEU A 124 -8.17 -9.74 2.75
C LEU A 124 -8.67 -11.11 2.26
N SER A 125 -9.93 -11.45 2.51
CA SER A 125 -10.53 -12.70 2.01
C SER A 125 -10.41 -12.81 0.48
N THR A 126 -10.57 -11.69 -0.24
CA THR A 126 -10.40 -11.65 -1.69
C THR A 126 -8.94 -11.84 -2.09
N ALA A 127 -7.99 -11.17 -1.42
CA ALA A 127 -6.56 -11.34 -1.69
C ALA A 127 -6.09 -12.77 -1.39
N HIS A 128 -6.48 -13.34 -0.26
CA HIS A 128 -6.10 -14.69 0.17
C HIS A 128 -6.60 -15.77 -0.81
N ARG A 129 -7.83 -15.65 -1.34
CA ARG A 129 -8.33 -16.56 -2.39
C ARG A 129 -7.51 -16.54 -3.68
N GLU A 130 -6.84 -15.39 -3.96
CA GLU A 130 -5.90 -15.25 -5.08
C GLU A 130 -4.46 -15.64 -4.70
N GLY A 131 -4.25 -16.18 -3.48
CA GLY A 131 -2.93 -16.57 -2.97
C GLY A 131 -2.02 -15.39 -2.61
N ILE A 132 -2.60 -14.20 -2.40
CA ILE A 132 -1.87 -12.97 -2.08
C ILE A 132 -1.93 -12.72 -0.57
N ILE A 133 -0.78 -12.71 0.10
CA ILE A 133 -0.62 -12.33 1.51
C ILE A 133 -0.15 -10.89 1.58
N HIS A 134 -0.81 -10.06 2.41
CA HIS A 134 -0.51 -8.63 2.49
C HIS A 134 0.80 -8.33 3.21
N ARG A 135 1.04 -8.93 4.37
CA ARG A 135 2.25 -8.84 5.21
C ARG A 135 2.54 -7.51 5.91
N ASP A 136 1.87 -6.43 5.58
CA ASP A 136 2.13 -5.12 6.21
C ASP A 136 0.84 -4.34 6.48
N ILE A 137 -0.14 -4.98 7.14
CA ILE A 137 -1.41 -4.33 7.51
C ILE A 137 -1.17 -3.45 8.72
N LYS A 138 -1.40 -2.15 8.54
CA LYS A 138 -1.24 -1.10 9.56
C LYS A 138 -1.99 0.16 9.16
N PRO A 139 -2.27 1.10 10.08
CA PRO A 139 -3.05 2.30 9.76
C PRO A 139 -2.50 3.14 8.60
N SER A 140 -1.18 3.19 8.40
CA SER A 140 -0.58 3.94 7.27
C SER A 140 -0.83 3.32 5.89
N ASN A 141 -1.16 2.03 5.83
CA ASN A 141 -1.44 1.29 4.60
C ASN A 141 -2.96 1.12 4.35
N ILE A 142 -3.78 1.81 5.12
CA ILE A 142 -5.22 1.89 4.89
C ILE A 142 -5.53 3.32 4.49
N LEU A 143 -5.91 3.50 3.23
CA LEU A 143 -6.24 4.80 2.65
C LEU A 143 -7.74 5.07 2.76
N ILE A 144 -8.12 6.34 2.66
CA ILE A 144 -9.51 6.79 2.74
C ILE A 144 -9.87 7.37 1.38
N ASN A 145 -10.83 6.75 0.68
CA ASN A 145 -11.26 7.20 -0.63
C ASN A 145 -12.16 8.45 -0.58
N THR A 146 -12.62 8.91 -1.74
CA THR A 146 -13.52 10.06 -1.88
C THR A 146 -14.86 9.91 -1.16
N HIS A 147 -15.26 8.67 -0.83
CA HIS A 147 -16.51 8.36 -0.13
C HIS A 147 -16.31 8.09 1.36
N GLY A 148 -15.08 8.34 1.89
CA GLY A 148 -14.76 8.07 3.29
C GLY A 148 -14.55 6.58 3.61
N MET A 149 -14.47 5.70 2.59
CA MET A 149 -14.34 4.25 2.79
C MET A 149 -12.89 3.84 2.90
N PRO A 150 -12.57 2.84 3.76
CA PRO A 150 -11.23 2.31 3.90
C PRO A 150 -10.84 1.49 2.66
N MET A 151 -9.60 1.69 2.18
CA MET A 151 -9.02 0.89 1.12
C MET A 151 -7.65 0.37 1.56
N LEU A 152 -7.46 -0.95 1.47
CA LEU A 152 -6.18 -1.58 1.74
C LEU A 152 -5.21 -1.30 0.59
N SER A 153 -4.03 -0.78 0.90
CA SER A 153 -2.98 -0.40 -0.04
C SER A 153 -1.65 -1.08 0.31
N ASP A 154 -0.67 -0.96 -0.56
CA ASP A 154 0.71 -1.42 -0.33
C ASP A 154 0.80 -2.90 0.09
N PHE A 155 0.12 -3.78 -0.66
CA PHE A 155 0.33 -5.21 -0.53
C PHE A 155 1.83 -5.51 -0.64
N GLY A 156 2.41 -6.17 0.37
CA GLY A 156 3.85 -6.37 0.56
C GLY A 156 4.53 -7.26 -0.47
N ILE A 157 4.11 -7.14 -1.73
CA ILE A 157 4.64 -7.86 -2.88
C ILE A 157 6.08 -7.39 -3.18
N ALA A 158 6.43 -6.14 -2.81
CA ALA A 158 7.77 -5.59 -2.96
C ALA A 158 8.87 -6.43 -2.27
N GLY A 159 8.58 -7.06 -1.13
CA GLY A 159 9.52 -7.96 -0.45
C GLY A 159 9.90 -9.20 -1.28
N THR A 160 9.00 -9.63 -2.15
CA THR A 160 9.24 -10.77 -3.08
C THR A 160 10.09 -10.34 -4.28
N ILE A 161 9.97 -9.07 -4.73
CA ILE A 161 10.69 -8.54 -5.89
C ILE A 161 12.16 -8.29 -5.58
N TYR A 162 12.46 -7.69 -4.43
CA TYR A 162 13.83 -7.33 -4.07
C TYR A 162 14.62 -8.48 -3.44
N GLY A 163 14.06 -9.71 -3.44
CA GLY A 163 14.77 -10.91 -3.01
C GLY A 163 15.12 -10.93 -1.51
N ARG A 164 14.38 -10.20 -0.69
CA ARG A 164 14.54 -10.18 0.76
C ARG A 164 13.35 -10.85 1.43
N PRO A 165 13.34 -12.20 1.58
CA PRO A 165 12.33 -12.87 2.37
C PRO A 165 12.39 -12.37 3.81
N GLY A 166 11.26 -11.91 4.35
CA GLY A 166 11.15 -11.50 5.75
C GLY A 166 11.22 -9.99 6.04
N ILE A 167 11.31 -9.11 5.05
CA ILE A 167 11.32 -7.65 5.26
C ILE A 167 10.05 -7.04 4.64
N GLY A 168 8.93 -7.18 5.32
CA GLY A 168 7.68 -6.53 4.94
C GLY A 168 6.84 -6.16 6.15
N TYR A 169 7.21 -6.66 7.33
CA TYR A 169 6.43 -6.44 8.54
C TYR A 169 6.92 -5.26 9.34
N THR A 170 5.99 -4.42 9.76
CA THR A 170 6.26 -3.40 10.78
C THR A 170 6.07 -4.03 12.15
N ILE A 171 7.12 -4.07 12.96
CA ILE A 171 7.20 -4.79 14.26
C ILE A 171 5.96 -4.56 15.14
N ALA A 172 5.49 -3.33 15.23
CA ALA A 172 4.36 -2.95 16.07
C ALA A 172 3.02 -3.63 15.72
N TRP A 173 2.89 -4.21 14.51
CA TRP A 173 1.69 -4.91 14.02
C TRP A 173 1.96 -6.36 13.61
N ALA A 174 3.22 -6.81 13.71
CA ALA A 174 3.61 -8.15 13.27
C ALA A 174 3.29 -9.20 14.35
N PRO A 175 2.78 -10.39 13.97
CA PRO A 175 2.57 -11.48 14.93
C PRO A 175 3.91 -12.10 15.38
N PRO A 176 3.94 -12.75 16.57
CA PRO A 176 5.15 -13.32 17.13
C PRO A 176 5.86 -14.33 16.22
N GLU A 177 5.12 -15.15 15.47
CA GLU A 177 5.68 -16.15 14.55
C GLU A 177 6.41 -15.51 13.37
N VAL A 178 6.03 -14.31 12.97
CA VAL A 178 6.70 -13.55 11.90
C VAL A 178 7.96 -12.88 12.41
N LEU A 179 7.97 -12.46 13.68
CA LEU A 179 9.14 -11.89 14.34
C LEU A 179 10.20 -12.97 14.68
N ALA A 180 9.79 -14.24 14.77
CA ALA A 180 10.71 -15.37 14.92
C ALA A 180 11.49 -15.59 13.60
N LYS A 181 12.75 -16.09 13.72
CA LYS A 181 13.80 -16.12 12.69
C LYS A 181 13.47 -16.76 11.34
N ASN A 182 12.30 -17.36 11.13
CA ASN A 182 11.92 -18.01 9.87
C ASN A 182 10.48 -17.70 9.41
N GLY A 183 9.86 -16.65 9.93
CA GLY A 183 8.46 -16.34 9.67
C GLY A 183 8.24 -15.69 8.30
N GLY A 184 7.77 -16.48 7.32
CA GLY A 184 7.38 -15.98 6.00
C GLY A 184 6.00 -15.30 5.97
N GLY A 185 5.24 -15.33 7.07
CA GLY A 185 3.85 -14.87 7.16
C GLY A 185 2.88 -15.64 6.23
N ASN A 186 1.65 -15.75 6.68
CA ASN A 186 0.56 -16.43 6.00
C ASN A 186 -0.76 -15.66 6.21
N GLU A 187 -1.88 -16.23 5.82
CA GLU A 187 -3.20 -15.62 6.01
C GLU A 187 -3.48 -15.29 7.49
N SER A 188 -3.10 -16.18 8.43
CA SER A 188 -3.28 -15.95 9.86
C SER A 188 -2.46 -14.75 10.37
N SER A 189 -1.26 -14.55 9.81
CA SER A 189 -0.43 -13.37 10.12
C SER A 189 -1.11 -12.06 9.69
N ASP A 190 -1.79 -12.05 8.54
CA ASP A 190 -2.58 -10.90 8.10
C ASP A 190 -3.77 -10.63 9.02
N ILE A 191 -4.46 -11.69 9.47
CA ILE A 191 -5.58 -11.56 10.43
C ILE A 191 -5.11 -11.00 11.77
N TYR A 192 -3.95 -11.44 12.27
CA TYR A 192 -3.35 -10.84 13.47
C TYR A 192 -3.06 -9.36 13.28
N SER A 193 -2.40 -8.99 12.16
CA SER A 193 -2.06 -7.60 11.85
C SER A 193 -3.31 -6.72 11.66
N LEU A 194 -4.40 -7.28 11.11
CA LEU A 194 -5.70 -6.61 11.07
C LEU A 194 -6.23 -6.35 12.48
N GLY A 195 -6.23 -7.36 13.37
CA GLY A 195 -6.64 -7.20 14.77
C GLY A 195 -5.83 -6.13 15.50
N ALA A 196 -4.49 -6.16 15.36
CA ALA A 196 -3.59 -5.15 15.90
C ALA A 196 -3.89 -3.73 15.36
N THR A 197 -4.24 -3.64 14.08
CA THR A 197 -4.62 -2.37 13.43
C THR A 197 -5.94 -1.84 13.99
N LEU A 198 -6.96 -2.69 14.14
CA LEU A 198 -8.26 -2.31 14.72
C LEU A 198 -8.12 -1.90 16.19
N PHE A 199 -7.26 -2.59 16.95
CA PHE A 199 -6.91 -2.17 18.30
C PHE A 199 -6.33 -0.76 18.32
N ALA A 200 -5.37 -0.46 17.43
CA ALA A 200 -4.80 0.88 17.33
C ALA A 200 -5.83 1.95 16.91
N MET A 201 -6.81 1.60 16.09
CA MET A 201 -7.90 2.51 15.70
C MET A 201 -8.79 2.92 16.88
N LEU A 202 -8.97 2.06 17.88
CA LEU A 202 -9.73 2.34 19.09
C LEU A 202 -8.89 3.07 20.15
N THR A 203 -7.68 2.59 20.38
CA THR A 203 -6.83 3.03 21.51
C THR A 203 -5.90 4.19 21.15
N GLY A 204 -5.55 4.31 19.87
CA GLY A 204 -4.55 5.24 19.35
C GLY A 204 -3.12 4.75 19.48
N GLN A 205 -2.89 3.53 19.94
CA GLN A 205 -1.58 2.92 20.16
C GLN A 205 -1.54 1.50 19.58
N SER A 206 -0.37 1.06 19.11
CA SER A 206 -0.22 -0.34 18.71
C SER A 206 -0.22 -1.27 19.95
N PRO A 207 -0.53 -2.58 19.80
CA PRO A 207 -0.56 -3.50 20.93
C PRO A 207 0.74 -3.56 21.73
N TYR A 208 1.89 -3.39 21.07
CA TYR A 208 3.21 -3.43 21.75
C TYR A 208 3.62 -2.11 22.41
N GLU A 209 2.89 -1.02 22.14
CA GLU A 209 3.11 0.28 22.79
C GLU A 209 2.18 0.50 23.99
N TYR A 210 1.19 -0.40 24.18
CA TYR A 210 0.16 -0.27 25.21
C TYR A 210 0.60 -0.86 26.57
N GLY A 211 1.73 -1.56 26.62
CA GLY A 211 2.27 -2.23 27.80
C GLY A 211 3.29 -1.42 28.57
#